data_c448615f3fad8253e857f3421f5bc5a1
#
_entry.id   c448615f3fad8253e857f3421f5bc5a1
#
_cell.length_a   1.000
_cell.length_b   1.000
_cell.length_c   1.000
_cell.angle_alpha   90.00
_cell.angle_beta   90.00
_cell.angle_gamma   90.00
#
_symmetry.space_group_name_H-M   'P 1'
#
loop_
_entity.id
_entity.type
_entity.pdbx_description
1 polymer ?
#
loop_
_entity_poly.entity_id
_entity_poly.type
_entity_poly.pdbx_seq_one_letter_code
_entity_poly.pdbx_strand_id
1 'polypeptide(L)'
;MQKLLYVTPHLSTGGAPQYLLRKLELLLNDYDIHVIEFQDFGIFRVQKDQIIDLLKNPLITLGDDKYEIMIHIKNIRPDIIHFEEMPELFSISDELSHLIYHPNRQYKIFETSHDSSFEPGNKKFFPDKFLFCSDNQLIKFRSVDVPACVI
;
A
#
# COMPACT_ATOMS: atom_id res chain seq x y z
N MET A 1 7.53 -2.41 -19.04
CA MET A 1 7.60 -2.82 -17.62
C MET A 1 6.39 -2.22 -16.91
N GLN A 2 5.63 -3.04 -16.18
CA GLN A 2 4.48 -2.53 -15.43
C GLN A 2 4.94 -1.63 -14.28
N LYS A 3 4.16 -0.57 -14.02
CA LYS A 3 4.41 0.36 -12.93
C LYS A 3 3.64 -0.05 -11.68
N LEU A 4 4.37 -0.26 -10.61
CA LEU A 4 3.83 -0.67 -9.31
C LEU A 4 4.07 0.45 -8.30
N LEU A 5 2.98 1.01 -7.78
CA LEU A 5 3.02 2.04 -6.74
C LEU A 5 2.65 1.41 -5.39
N TYR A 6 3.62 1.30 -4.50
CA TYR A 6 3.35 0.98 -3.10
C TYR A 6 2.98 2.23 -2.30
N VAL A 7 1.92 2.12 -1.53
CA VAL A 7 1.52 3.14 -0.55
C VAL A 7 1.60 2.51 0.83
N THR A 8 2.49 3.01 1.66
CA THR A 8 2.72 2.50 3.02
C THR A 8 2.37 3.56 4.06
N PRO A 9 1.81 3.18 5.23
CA PRO A 9 1.52 4.13 6.30
C PRO A 9 2.75 4.92 6.75
N HIS A 10 3.83 4.22 6.98
CA HIS A 10 5.15 4.75 7.36
C HIS A 10 6.25 3.74 7.06
N LEU A 11 7.49 4.21 7.07
CA LEU A 11 8.69 3.39 6.90
C LEU A 11 9.62 3.39 8.13
N SER A 12 9.11 3.76 9.31
CA SER A 12 9.83 3.53 10.55
C SER A 12 9.90 2.02 10.84
N THR A 13 10.71 1.61 11.80
CA THR A 13 10.96 0.18 12.06
C THR A 13 9.68 -0.61 12.35
N GLY A 14 9.68 -1.89 11.97
CA GLY A 14 8.58 -2.80 12.20
C GLY A 14 8.48 -3.88 11.14
N GLY A 15 7.49 -4.77 11.31
CA GLY A 15 7.26 -5.90 10.39
C GLY A 15 6.83 -5.46 8.99
N ALA A 16 5.97 -4.45 8.87
CA ALA A 16 5.48 -3.98 7.59
C ALA A 16 6.57 -3.34 6.72
N PRO A 17 7.43 -2.42 7.21
CA PRO A 17 8.59 -1.94 6.45
C PRO A 17 9.58 -3.04 6.08
N GLN A 18 9.83 -4.00 6.97
CA GLN A 18 10.70 -5.15 6.68
C GLN A 18 10.10 -6.03 5.57
N TYR A 19 8.81 -6.24 5.59
CA TYR A 19 8.09 -6.99 4.57
C TYR A 19 8.15 -6.30 3.21
N LEU A 20 7.94 -4.97 3.17
CA LEU A 20 8.09 -4.19 1.94
C LEU A 20 9.51 -4.30 1.38
N LEU A 21 10.54 -4.17 2.24
CA LEU A 21 11.93 -4.32 1.83
C LEU A 21 12.18 -5.65 1.11
N ARG A 22 11.66 -6.75 1.65
CA ARG A 22 11.79 -8.09 1.02
C ARG A 22 11.06 -8.17 -0.32
N LYS A 23 9.89 -7.57 -0.45
CA LYS A 23 9.19 -7.49 -1.74
C LYS A 23 10.00 -6.72 -2.79
N LEU A 24 10.57 -5.59 -2.39
CA LEU A 24 11.41 -4.80 -3.30
C LEU A 24 12.60 -5.61 -3.81
N GLU A 25 13.31 -6.31 -2.93
CA GLU A 25 14.43 -7.18 -3.32
C GLU A 25 14.03 -8.20 -4.41
N LEU A 26 12.81 -8.69 -4.36
CA LEU A 26 12.31 -9.70 -5.31
C LEU A 26 11.80 -9.09 -6.62
N LEU A 27 11.22 -7.90 -6.60
CA LEU A 27 10.42 -7.39 -7.70
C LEU A 27 11.07 -6.27 -8.52
N LEU A 28 12.17 -5.67 -8.04
CA LEU A 28 12.80 -4.51 -8.68
C LEU A 28 13.31 -4.73 -10.10
N ASN A 29 13.51 -5.98 -10.49
CA ASN A 29 13.96 -6.31 -11.85
C ASN A 29 12.80 -6.50 -12.83
N ASP A 30 11.60 -6.77 -12.31
CA ASP A 30 10.42 -7.10 -13.12
C ASP A 30 9.43 -5.94 -13.25
N TYR A 31 9.50 -4.97 -12.30
CA TYR A 31 8.57 -3.84 -12.22
C TYR A 31 9.30 -2.51 -12.11
N ASP A 32 8.68 -1.47 -12.66
CA ASP A 32 9.05 -0.08 -12.38
C ASP A 32 8.34 0.34 -11.08
N ILE A 33 9.09 0.31 -9.97
CA ILE A 33 8.53 0.44 -8.61
C ILE A 33 8.68 1.88 -8.10
N HIS A 34 7.58 2.41 -7.61
CA HIS A 34 7.48 3.67 -6.87
C HIS A 34 6.94 3.40 -5.47
N VAL A 35 7.39 4.17 -4.48
CA VAL A 35 6.94 4.05 -3.09
C VAL A 35 6.51 5.42 -2.57
N ILE A 36 5.33 5.49 -1.98
CA ILE A 36 4.83 6.63 -1.23
C ILE A 36 4.73 6.23 0.24
N GLU A 37 5.42 6.98 1.09
CA GLU A 37 5.25 6.97 2.53
C GLU A 37 4.19 8.01 2.91
N PHE A 38 3.12 7.57 3.57
CA PHE A 38 1.98 8.43 3.91
C PHE A 38 2.32 9.42 5.03
N GLN A 39 3.14 8.98 5.99
CA GLN A 39 3.60 9.81 7.10
C GLN A 39 5.03 9.44 7.51
N ASP A 40 5.90 10.43 7.65
CA ASP A 40 7.24 10.26 8.22
C ASP A 40 7.22 10.51 9.72
N PHE A 41 7.56 9.50 10.53
CA PHE A 41 7.71 9.65 11.98
C PHE A 41 9.06 10.22 12.40
N GLY A 42 10.03 10.29 11.50
CA GLY A 42 11.35 10.88 11.74
C GLY A 42 12.28 10.07 12.64
N ILE A 43 11.91 8.85 13.03
CA ILE A 43 12.66 7.95 13.92
C ILE A 43 12.75 6.54 13.34
N PHE A 44 13.75 5.75 13.81
CA PHE A 44 13.92 4.33 13.43
C PHE A 44 13.98 4.12 11.91
N ARG A 45 14.99 4.72 11.28
CA ARG A 45 15.09 4.81 9.81
C ARG A 45 15.81 3.65 9.13
N VAL A 46 16.20 2.59 9.83
CA VAL A 46 17.07 1.54 9.27
C VAL A 46 16.45 0.91 8.02
N GLN A 47 15.21 0.44 8.09
CA GLN A 47 14.52 -0.13 6.92
C GLN A 47 14.23 0.91 5.85
N LYS A 48 13.89 2.14 6.25
CA LYS A 48 13.65 3.23 5.32
C LYS A 48 14.90 3.54 4.48
N ASP A 49 16.05 3.64 5.11
CA ASP A 49 17.30 3.92 4.40
C ASP A 49 17.67 2.76 3.46
N GLN A 50 17.47 1.52 3.86
CA GLN A 50 17.65 0.35 3.00
C GLN A 50 16.69 0.36 1.79
N ILE A 51 15.43 0.76 1.98
CA ILE A 51 14.45 0.90 0.91
C ILE A 51 14.88 1.99 -0.07
N ILE A 52 15.30 3.16 0.44
CA ILE A 52 15.80 4.26 -0.39
C ILE A 52 16.99 3.82 -1.25
N ASP A 53 17.91 3.07 -0.67
CA ASP A 53 19.10 2.56 -1.38
C ASP A 53 18.77 1.57 -2.50
N LEU A 54 17.69 0.79 -2.33
CA LEU A 54 17.23 -0.17 -3.35
C LEU A 54 16.44 0.48 -4.47
N LEU A 55 15.65 1.52 -4.19
CA LEU A 55 14.74 2.10 -5.14
C LEU A 55 15.46 2.77 -6.30
N LYS A 56 15.01 2.51 -7.53
CA LYS A 56 15.45 3.22 -8.72
C LYS A 56 14.79 4.60 -8.85
N ASN A 57 13.58 4.74 -8.30
CA ASN A 57 12.82 5.98 -8.24
C ASN A 57 12.94 6.63 -6.86
N PRO A 58 12.90 7.96 -6.74
CA PRO A 58 12.93 8.61 -5.43
C PRO A 58 11.76 8.19 -4.54
N LEU A 59 12.02 7.94 -3.26
CA LEU A 59 10.95 7.79 -2.28
C LEU A 59 10.17 9.10 -2.16
N ILE A 60 8.85 8.99 -2.19
CA ILE A 60 7.94 10.11 -1.99
C ILE A 60 7.41 10.03 -0.55
N THR A 61 7.61 11.09 0.23
CA THR A 61 7.02 11.24 1.56
C THR A 61 5.98 12.34 1.51
N LEU A 62 4.72 12.01 1.85
CA LEU A 62 3.65 12.99 1.84
C LEU A 62 3.79 13.97 3.01
N GLY A 63 3.52 15.25 2.74
CA GLY A 63 3.37 16.28 3.74
C GLY A 63 2.00 16.23 4.45
N ASP A 64 1.60 17.36 5.02
CA ASP A 64 0.32 17.45 5.75
C ASP A 64 -0.90 17.37 4.83
N ASP A 65 -0.80 17.89 3.61
CA ASP A 65 -1.84 17.74 2.59
C ASP A 65 -1.79 16.36 1.94
N LYS A 66 -2.60 15.43 2.41
CA LYS A 66 -2.64 14.05 1.91
C LYS A 66 -3.25 13.93 0.50
N TYR A 67 -3.96 14.95 0.02
CA TYR A 67 -4.47 14.98 -1.37
C TYR A 67 -3.35 15.05 -2.41
N GLU A 68 -2.13 15.42 -2.02
CA GLU A 68 -0.95 15.35 -2.89
C GLU A 68 -0.74 13.96 -3.50
N ILE A 69 -1.21 12.89 -2.84
CA ILE A 69 -1.14 11.53 -3.39
C ILE A 69 -1.79 11.44 -4.78
N MET A 70 -2.86 12.19 -5.03
CA MET A 70 -3.56 12.21 -6.32
C MET A 70 -2.69 12.80 -7.42
N ILE A 71 -1.86 13.80 -7.11
CA ILE A 71 -0.88 14.39 -8.05
C ILE A 71 0.17 13.34 -8.41
N HIS A 72 0.68 12.61 -7.41
CA HIS A 72 1.66 11.56 -7.63
C HIS A 72 1.10 10.40 -8.46
N ILE A 73 -0.12 9.95 -8.17
CA ILE A 73 -0.80 8.90 -8.96
C ILE A 73 -0.94 9.34 -10.42
N LYS A 74 -1.36 10.60 -10.66
CA LYS A 74 -1.50 11.16 -12.00
C LYS A 74 -0.17 11.24 -12.76
N ASN A 75 0.91 11.58 -12.07
CA ASN A 75 2.23 11.72 -12.67
C ASN A 75 2.90 10.36 -12.94
N ILE A 76 2.80 9.44 -11.99
CA ILE A 76 3.37 8.08 -12.09
C ILE A 76 2.60 7.25 -13.11
N ARG A 77 1.28 7.36 -13.13
CA ARG A 77 0.37 6.52 -13.92
C ARG A 77 0.62 5.03 -13.66
N PRO A 78 0.43 4.56 -12.41
CA PRO A 78 0.68 3.18 -12.08
C PRO A 78 -0.31 2.24 -12.77
N ASP A 79 0.12 1.01 -13.05
CA ASP A 79 -0.77 -0.08 -13.45
C ASP A 79 -1.45 -0.71 -12.22
N ILE A 80 -0.69 -0.74 -11.11
CA ILE A 80 -1.15 -1.28 -9.83
C ILE A 80 -0.77 -0.30 -8.71
N ILE A 81 -1.74 0.01 -7.84
CA ILE A 81 -1.49 0.63 -6.53
C ILE A 81 -1.63 -0.46 -5.48
N HIS A 82 -0.59 -0.65 -4.68
CA HIS A 82 -0.59 -1.64 -3.62
C HIS A 82 -0.48 -0.94 -2.26
N PHE A 83 -1.56 -0.93 -1.51
CA PHE A 83 -1.57 -0.47 -0.13
C PHE A 83 -0.96 -1.52 0.79
N GLU A 84 0.06 -1.14 1.55
CA GLU A 84 0.76 -2.02 2.50
C GLU A 84 0.06 -2.11 3.87
N GLU A 85 -1.10 -1.53 3.98
CA GLU A 85 -2.10 -1.75 5.03
C GLU A 85 -3.45 -1.24 4.51
N MET A 86 -4.54 -1.70 5.09
CA MET A 86 -5.86 -1.20 4.74
C MET A 86 -5.96 0.30 5.01
N PRO A 87 -6.44 1.12 4.04
CA PRO A 87 -6.52 2.58 4.22
C PRO A 87 -7.28 3.02 5.45
N GLU A 88 -8.27 2.25 5.87
CA GLU A 88 -9.06 2.52 7.08
C GLU A 88 -8.21 2.52 8.36
N LEU A 89 -7.05 1.83 8.35
CA LEU A 89 -6.18 1.70 9.52
C LEU A 89 -5.15 2.82 9.66
N PHE A 90 -4.87 3.60 8.62
CA PHE A 90 -3.91 4.70 8.71
C PHE A 90 -4.49 6.05 8.32
N SER A 91 -5.78 6.22 8.60
CA SER A 91 -6.46 7.52 8.59
C SER A 91 -6.50 8.24 7.23
N ILE A 92 -6.59 7.50 6.14
CA ILE A 92 -7.00 8.10 4.87
C ILE A 92 -8.47 8.51 5.00
N SER A 93 -8.79 9.78 4.72
CA SER A 93 -10.16 10.27 4.80
C SER A 93 -11.07 9.53 3.80
N ASP A 94 -12.36 9.46 4.11
CA ASP A 94 -13.34 8.85 3.20
C ASP A 94 -13.39 9.59 1.85
N GLU A 95 -13.26 10.92 1.85
CA GLU A 95 -13.23 11.73 0.63
C GLU A 95 -12.03 11.37 -0.26
N LEU A 96 -10.85 11.28 0.32
CA LEU A 96 -9.64 10.90 -0.42
C LEU A 96 -9.74 9.45 -0.91
N SER A 97 -10.27 8.54 -0.09
CA SER A 97 -10.50 7.16 -0.47
C SER A 97 -11.46 7.04 -1.66
N HIS A 98 -12.53 7.84 -1.70
CA HIS A 98 -13.43 7.89 -2.87
C HIS A 98 -12.72 8.30 -4.15
N LEU A 99 -11.76 9.23 -4.07
CA LEU A 99 -10.97 9.64 -5.24
C LEU A 99 -10.04 8.51 -5.71
N ILE A 100 -9.36 7.82 -4.79
CA ILE A 100 -8.42 6.75 -5.13
C ILE A 100 -9.15 5.51 -5.63
N TYR A 101 -10.25 5.12 -4.97
CA TYR A 101 -11.05 3.92 -5.30
C TYR A 101 -12.13 4.19 -6.35
N HIS A 102 -11.97 5.26 -7.13
CA HIS A 102 -12.96 5.62 -8.14
C HIS A 102 -13.24 4.44 -9.11
N PRO A 103 -14.50 4.14 -9.44
CA PRO A 103 -14.85 2.99 -10.29
C PRO A 103 -14.28 3.07 -11.71
N ASN A 104 -14.02 4.28 -12.22
CA ASN A 104 -13.43 4.52 -13.55
C ASN A 104 -11.90 4.67 -13.53
N ARG A 105 -11.22 4.28 -12.44
CA ARG A 105 -9.76 4.33 -12.35
C ARG A 105 -9.09 3.47 -13.41
N GLN A 106 -7.89 3.88 -13.83
CA GLN A 106 -7.10 3.19 -14.85
C GLN A 106 -6.07 2.19 -14.25
N TYR A 107 -6.10 1.96 -12.95
CA TYR A 107 -5.18 1.08 -12.22
C TYR A 107 -5.97 0.05 -11.39
N LYS A 108 -5.31 -1.05 -11.08
CA LYS A 108 -5.79 -2.01 -10.09
C LYS A 108 -5.35 -1.59 -8.69
N ILE A 109 -6.15 -1.94 -7.69
CA ILE A 109 -5.80 -1.73 -6.28
C ILE A 109 -5.65 -3.07 -5.60
N PHE A 110 -4.51 -3.27 -4.96
CA PHE A 110 -4.25 -4.40 -4.06
C PHE A 110 -4.07 -3.88 -2.65
N GLU A 111 -4.47 -4.66 -1.66
CA GLU A 111 -4.27 -4.35 -0.25
C GLU A 111 -3.65 -5.55 0.46
N THR A 112 -2.56 -5.31 1.19
CA THR A 112 -2.04 -6.23 2.20
C THR A 112 -2.53 -5.75 3.56
N SER A 113 -2.98 -6.65 4.43
CA SER A 113 -3.26 -6.32 5.82
C SER A 113 -2.28 -7.04 6.75
N HIS A 114 -1.67 -6.28 7.64
CA HIS A 114 -0.80 -6.76 8.71
C HIS A 114 -1.53 -6.84 10.06
N ASP A 115 -2.73 -6.24 10.16
CA ASP A 115 -3.54 -6.25 11.38
C ASP A 115 -4.62 -7.33 11.31
N SER A 116 -4.38 -8.44 12.01
CA SER A 116 -5.31 -9.56 12.08
C SER A 116 -6.58 -9.26 12.88
N SER A 117 -6.62 -8.16 13.61
CA SER A 117 -7.80 -7.75 14.40
C SER A 117 -8.84 -6.99 13.58
N PHE A 118 -8.50 -6.53 12.37
CA PHE A 118 -9.44 -5.79 11.52
C PHE A 118 -10.62 -6.68 11.11
N GLU A 119 -11.83 -6.17 11.31
CA GLU A 119 -13.05 -6.88 11.00
C GLU A 119 -13.62 -6.49 9.62
N PRO A 120 -14.09 -7.46 8.81
CA PRO A 120 -14.62 -7.20 7.47
C PRO A 120 -15.77 -6.18 7.44
N GLY A 121 -16.59 -6.13 8.49
CA GLY A 121 -17.70 -5.18 8.61
C GLY A 121 -17.27 -3.71 8.68
N ASN A 122 -15.99 -3.46 8.99
CA ASN A 122 -15.42 -2.10 9.04
C ASN A 122 -14.79 -1.69 7.71
N LYS A 123 -14.75 -2.57 6.71
CA LYS A 123 -14.21 -2.28 5.40
C LYS A 123 -15.20 -1.41 4.61
N LYS A 124 -14.73 -0.28 4.13
CA LYS A 124 -15.55 0.69 3.39
C LYS A 124 -15.22 0.73 1.90
N PHE A 125 -13.94 0.62 1.55
CA PHE A 125 -13.45 0.68 0.18
C PHE A 125 -12.77 -0.62 -0.17
N PHE A 126 -13.16 -1.23 -1.30
CA PHE A 126 -12.76 -2.59 -1.64
C PHE A 126 -11.74 -2.60 -2.77
N PRO A 127 -10.57 -3.26 -2.57
CA PRO A 127 -9.57 -3.41 -3.60
C PRO A 127 -10.02 -4.42 -4.67
N ASP A 128 -9.24 -4.54 -5.74
CA ASP A 128 -9.38 -5.61 -6.72
C ASP A 128 -8.87 -6.95 -6.17
N LYS A 129 -7.95 -6.91 -5.18
CA LYS A 129 -7.41 -8.11 -4.54
C LYS A 129 -6.90 -7.82 -3.13
N PHE A 130 -7.17 -8.76 -2.22
CA PHE A 130 -6.54 -8.82 -0.90
C PHE A 130 -5.35 -9.77 -0.89
N LEU A 131 -4.30 -9.37 -0.18
CA LEU A 131 -3.12 -10.17 0.11
C LEU A 131 -2.95 -10.23 1.64
N PHE A 132 -3.33 -11.34 2.24
CA PHE A 132 -3.30 -11.50 3.69
C PHE A 132 -2.00 -12.14 4.18
N CYS A 133 -1.57 -11.76 5.38
CA CYS A 133 -0.39 -12.33 6.03
C CYS A 133 -0.69 -13.62 6.81
N SER A 134 -1.96 -14.03 6.91
CA SER A 134 -2.36 -15.24 7.63
C SER A 134 -3.63 -15.87 7.08
N ASP A 135 -3.75 -17.20 7.28
CA ASP A 135 -4.97 -17.95 6.96
C ASP A 135 -6.19 -17.45 7.74
N ASN A 136 -5.98 -17.01 8.99
CA ASN A 136 -7.06 -16.47 9.81
C ASN A 136 -7.71 -15.24 9.19
N GLN A 137 -6.92 -14.33 8.64
CA GLN A 137 -7.46 -13.18 7.92
C GLN A 137 -8.21 -13.60 6.66
N LEU A 138 -7.67 -14.54 5.89
CA LEU A 138 -8.33 -15.08 4.71
C LEU A 138 -9.70 -15.68 5.07
N ILE A 139 -9.78 -16.44 6.16
CA ILE A 139 -11.03 -17.03 6.64
C ILE A 139 -12.04 -15.96 7.04
N LYS A 140 -11.62 -14.93 7.78
CA LYS A 140 -12.48 -13.81 8.16
C LYS A 140 -13.13 -13.11 6.94
N PHE A 141 -12.36 -12.94 5.87
CA PHE A 141 -12.80 -12.22 4.68
C PHE A 141 -13.49 -13.08 3.64
N ARG A 142 -13.80 -14.34 3.92
CA ARG A 142 -14.47 -15.26 2.98
C ARG A 142 -15.80 -14.75 2.43
N SER A 143 -16.57 -14.02 3.24
CA SER A 143 -17.86 -13.47 2.84
C SER A 143 -17.75 -12.21 1.98
N VAL A 144 -16.56 -11.63 1.88
CA VAL A 144 -16.31 -10.45 1.06
C VAL A 144 -16.03 -10.91 -0.37
N ASP A 145 -16.80 -10.40 -1.31
CA ASP A 145 -16.68 -10.76 -2.74
C ASP A 145 -15.52 -10.01 -3.42
N VAL A 146 -14.31 -10.28 -2.96
CA VAL A 146 -13.05 -9.78 -3.52
C VAL A 146 -12.04 -10.91 -3.54
N PRO A 147 -11.33 -11.16 -4.63
CA PRO A 147 -10.26 -12.15 -4.69
C PRO A 147 -9.23 -11.95 -3.57
N ALA A 148 -8.85 -13.03 -2.91
CA ALA A 148 -7.89 -12.98 -1.81
C ALA A 148 -6.93 -14.17 -1.83
N CYS A 149 -5.71 -13.96 -1.33
CA CYS A 149 -4.74 -15.04 -1.10
C CYS A 149 -3.90 -14.73 0.14
N VAL A 150 -3.24 -15.76 0.66
CA VAL A 150 -2.20 -15.63 1.69
C VAL A 150 -0.84 -15.53 0.99
N ILE A 151 0.03 -14.69 1.52
CA ILE A 151 1.38 -14.42 1.00
C ILE A 151 2.45 -14.76 2.03
#